data_79f16710e276d4e8ccac16ab062555ea
#
_entry.id   79f16710e276d4e8ccac16ab062555ea
#
_cell.length_a   1.000
_cell.length_b   1.000
_cell.length_c   1.000
_cell.angle_alpha   90.00
_cell.angle_beta   90.00
_cell.angle_gamma   90.00
#
_symmetry.space_group_name_H-M   'P 1'
#
loop_
_entity.id
_entity.type
_entity.pdbx_description
1 polymer ?
#
loop_
_entity_poly.entity_id
_entity_poly.type
_entity_poly.pdbx_seq_one_letter_code
_entity_poly.pdbx_strand_id
1 'polypeptide(L)'
;MKKKLILKFDKMQVSVILILLVTCSMWFFDGIVDSNVLILTILSAGVILLGFPKIRIEKYSLILVCYLAGILLSLFINGASLRQVYQSVIVALLILQAMLMQCGLWELSHGIKCIVLIGELNAVFVVLQFLLKDSFNSIYYRFLSAGALDIAKTYYSRGYYFGVNYRPHETAGAISFGIVAILLWGIRQRKKRGKRFGQRRNYIAAGVMMAALLLTGKKGIMACLLISCILVLLLLFGSKKQWLKAGKMFLGIFLVLLVMGFYISTHPNNALVYRFAVFFQNFSSGEQFDSGRSVLYGEALLLWHRNIFWGVGWRHFADLSVSVFGHPKTHEVNLDYLQFLCETGITGFTLMMIPILVMVRRAVFVGRMTVRRTREDAIQWIVFFAVFVQIFTMIYGFIEDPFYDVMFFSVYIFSCIIINNAYRKIRRKKGMG
;
A
#
# COMPACT_ATOMS: atom_id res chain seq x y z
N MET A 1 -29.60 32.31 20.29
CA MET A 1 -29.82 31.76 18.93
C MET A 1 -28.88 30.58 18.70
N LYS A 2 -29.37 29.33 18.71
CA LYS A 2 -28.58 28.14 18.38
C LYS A 2 -28.38 28.13 16.84
N LYS A 3 -27.17 28.41 16.34
CA LYS A 3 -26.83 28.17 14.96
C LYS A 3 -26.94 26.67 14.68
N LYS A 4 -28.00 26.23 13.98
CA LYS A 4 -28.06 24.89 13.42
C LYS A 4 -26.93 24.75 12.42
N LEU A 5 -25.97 23.88 12.75
CA LEU A 5 -24.89 23.48 11.85
C LEU A 5 -25.51 22.59 10.76
N ILE A 6 -25.97 23.18 9.66
CA ILE A 6 -26.46 22.43 8.49
C ILE A 6 -25.22 22.04 7.71
N LEU A 7 -24.73 20.82 7.91
CA LEU A 7 -23.70 20.20 7.08
C LEU A 7 -24.31 19.90 5.70
N LYS A 8 -24.17 20.82 4.75
CA LYS A 8 -24.44 20.54 3.34
C LYS A 8 -23.25 19.78 2.76
N PHE A 9 -23.35 18.47 2.69
CA PHE A 9 -22.39 17.67 1.93
C PHE A 9 -22.74 17.75 0.44
N ASP A 10 -21.79 18.13 -0.39
CA ASP A 10 -21.87 17.95 -1.85
C ASP A 10 -21.78 16.44 -2.16
N LYS A 11 -22.50 15.96 -3.21
CA LYS A 11 -22.51 14.56 -3.64
C LYS A 11 -21.10 13.98 -3.80
N MET A 12 -20.15 14.80 -4.27
CA MET A 12 -18.74 14.43 -4.41
C MET A 12 -18.07 14.16 -3.04
N GLN A 13 -18.38 14.96 -2.02
CA GLN A 13 -17.85 14.79 -0.67
C GLN A 13 -18.35 13.50 -0.04
N VAL A 14 -19.62 13.16 -0.25
CA VAL A 14 -20.22 11.89 0.18
C VAL A 14 -19.51 10.72 -0.50
N SER A 15 -19.25 10.80 -1.80
CA SER A 15 -18.55 9.75 -2.55
C SER A 15 -17.14 9.50 -2.02
N VAL A 16 -16.37 10.57 -1.75
CA VAL A 16 -15.02 10.44 -1.17
C VAL A 16 -15.07 9.84 0.23
N ILE A 17 -16.02 10.26 1.05
CA ILE A 17 -16.21 9.71 2.40
C ILE A 17 -16.55 8.22 2.32
N LEU A 18 -17.42 7.81 1.40
CA LEU A 18 -17.75 6.39 1.20
C LEU A 18 -16.53 5.57 0.77
N ILE A 19 -15.73 6.05 -0.19
CA ILE A 19 -14.48 5.36 -0.59
C ILE A 19 -13.55 5.20 0.60
N LEU A 20 -13.40 6.24 1.41
CA LEU A 20 -12.55 6.20 2.58
C LEU A 20 -13.08 5.25 3.64
N LEU A 21 -14.39 5.21 3.87
CA LEU A 21 -15.02 4.24 4.77
C LEU A 21 -14.81 2.82 4.27
N VAL A 22 -14.92 2.59 2.97
CA VAL A 22 -14.63 1.29 2.34
C VAL A 22 -13.18 0.88 2.55
N THR A 23 -12.25 1.77 2.24
CA THR A 23 -10.83 1.51 2.44
C THR A 23 -10.52 1.26 3.92
N CYS A 24 -11.12 2.05 4.83
CA CYS A 24 -10.99 1.85 6.27
C CYS A 24 -11.58 0.51 6.72
N SER A 25 -12.75 0.12 6.21
CA SER A 25 -13.39 -1.15 6.60
C SER A 25 -12.54 -2.35 6.21
N MET A 26 -11.88 -2.31 5.08
CA MET A 26 -10.95 -3.38 4.66
C MET A 26 -9.75 -3.51 5.60
N TRP A 27 -9.17 -2.40 6.05
CA TRP A 27 -8.02 -2.42 6.96
C TRP A 27 -8.36 -2.91 8.37
N PHE A 28 -9.64 -2.93 8.77
CA PHE A 28 -10.07 -3.34 10.11
C PHE A 28 -10.91 -4.61 10.13
N PHE A 29 -11.64 -4.92 9.06
CA PHE A 29 -12.66 -5.97 9.07
C PHE A 29 -12.39 -7.14 8.13
N ASP A 30 -11.25 -7.17 7.45
CA ASP A 30 -10.93 -8.22 6.46
C ASP A 30 -10.97 -9.64 7.06
N GLY A 31 -10.56 -9.83 8.30
CA GLY A 31 -10.64 -11.13 8.97
C GLY A 31 -11.99 -11.45 9.64
N ILE A 32 -12.89 -10.47 9.75
CA ILE A 32 -14.15 -10.60 10.51
C ILE A 32 -15.31 -10.97 9.59
N VAL A 33 -15.30 -10.44 8.37
CA VAL A 33 -16.39 -10.63 7.40
C VAL A 33 -15.82 -11.29 6.14
N ASP A 34 -16.14 -12.54 5.90
CA ASP A 34 -15.70 -13.28 4.70
C ASP A 34 -16.19 -12.66 3.37
N SER A 35 -17.07 -11.68 3.44
CA SER A 35 -17.69 -10.96 2.31
C SER A 35 -17.24 -9.51 2.16
N ASN A 36 -16.13 -9.09 2.78
CA ASN A 36 -15.63 -7.69 2.71
C ASN A 36 -15.52 -7.17 1.29
N VAL A 37 -15.07 -8.03 0.40
CA VAL A 37 -14.93 -7.75 -1.02
C VAL A 37 -16.29 -7.45 -1.67
N LEU A 38 -17.37 -8.13 -1.27
CA LEU A 38 -18.73 -7.84 -1.76
C LEU A 38 -19.21 -6.47 -1.27
N ILE A 39 -19.00 -6.17 0.00
CA ILE A 39 -19.33 -4.87 0.60
C ILE A 39 -18.58 -3.76 -0.12
N LEU A 40 -17.28 -3.95 -0.39
CA LEU A 40 -16.47 -3.01 -1.17
C LEU A 40 -17.04 -2.80 -2.56
N THR A 41 -17.42 -3.87 -3.24
CA THR A 41 -17.97 -3.81 -4.59
C THR A 41 -19.28 -3.01 -4.61
N ILE A 42 -20.19 -3.29 -3.70
CA ILE A 42 -21.47 -2.59 -3.56
C ILE A 42 -21.26 -1.10 -3.22
N LEU A 43 -20.39 -0.81 -2.24
CA LEU A 43 -20.09 0.56 -1.84
C LEU A 43 -19.38 1.33 -2.95
N SER A 44 -18.44 0.70 -3.67
CA SER A 44 -17.78 1.32 -4.82
C SER A 44 -18.75 1.59 -5.97
N ALA A 45 -19.65 0.66 -6.28
CA ALA A 45 -20.71 0.89 -7.25
C ALA A 45 -21.66 2.01 -6.80
N GLY A 46 -22.05 2.05 -5.52
CA GLY A 46 -22.84 3.12 -4.93
C GLY A 46 -22.16 4.50 -5.04
N VAL A 47 -20.86 4.55 -4.78
CA VAL A 47 -20.05 5.78 -4.96
C VAL A 47 -20.05 6.24 -6.41
N ILE A 48 -19.91 5.32 -7.36
CA ILE A 48 -19.95 5.64 -8.79
C ILE A 48 -21.33 6.17 -9.17
N LEU A 49 -22.41 5.51 -8.77
CA LEU A 49 -23.78 5.91 -9.10
C LEU A 49 -24.19 7.25 -8.46
N LEU A 50 -23.80 7.48 -7.21
CA LEU A 50 -24.16 8.70 -6.47
C LEU A 50 -23.27 9.90 -6.81
N GLY A 51 -22.04 9.66 -7.24
CA GLY A 51 -21.02 10.69 -7.43
C GLY A 51 -21.05 11.43 -8.77
N PHE A 52 -21.80 10.98 -9.79
CA PHE A 52 -21.62 11.42 -11.16
C PHE A 52 -22.81 12.13 -11.83
N PRO A 53 -23.08 13.41 -11.51
CA PRO A 53 -24.01 14.19 -12.36
C PRO A 53 -23.40 14.58 -13.71
N LYS A 54 -22.06 14.56 -13.89
CA LYS A 54 -21.37 14.87 -15.16
C LYS A 54 -20.14 13.97 -15.30
N ILE A 55 -20.25 12.95 -16.11
CA ILE A 55 -19.15 12.03 -16.43
C ILE A 55 -18.10 12.78 -17.26
N ARG A 56 -16.95 13.07 -16.68
CA ARG A 56 -15.78 13.59 -17.40
C ARG A 56 -14.64 12.59 -17.24
N ILE A 57 -14.36 11.87 -18.30
CA ILE A 57 -13.27 10.89 -18.31
C ILE A 57 -11.93 11.63 -18.28
N GLU A 58 -11.08 11.30 -17.31
CA GLU A 58 -9.72 11.80 -17.25
C GLU A 58 -8.84 11.03 -18.24
N LYS A 59 -8.50 11.70 -19.36
CA LYS A 59 -7.75 11.08 -20.48
C LYS A 59 -6.49 10.34 -20.06
N TYR A 60 -5.84 10.81 -19.00
CA TYR A 60 -4.60 10.20 -18.53
C TYR A 60 -4.79 8.96 -17.65
N SER A 61 -5.98 8.77 -17.09
CA SER A 61 -6.34 7.54 -16.40
C SER A 61 -6.78 6.44 -17.36
N LEU A 62 -7.09 6.77 -18.63
CA LEU A 62 -7.45 5.77 -19.65
C LEU A 62 -6.35 4.70 -19.81
N ILE A 63 -5.10 5.07 -19.59
CA ILE A 63 -3.99 4.10 -19.67
C ILE A 63 -4.18 2.93 -18.67
N LEU A 64 -4.87 3.16 -17.54
CA LEU A 64 -5.16 2.10 -16.56
C LEU A 64 -6.11 1.02 -17.11
N VAL A 65 -6.85 1.32 -18.19
CA VAL A 65 -7.68 0.32 -18.87
C VAL A 65 -6.80 -0.79 -19.47
N CYS A 66 -5.56 -0.49 -19.86
CA CYS A 66 -4.62 -1.52 -20.33
C CYS A 66 -4.33 -2.56 -19.23
N TYR A 67 -4.26 -2.13 -17.96
CA TYR A 67 -4.10 -3.05 -16.84
C TYR A 67 -5.28 -4.03 -16.76
N LEU A 68 -6.49 -3.50 -16.82
CA LEU A 68 -7.71 -4.31 -16.84
C LEU A 68 -7.77 -5.22 -18.08
N ALA A 69 -7.36 -4.71 -19.25
CA ALA A 69 -7.33 -5.50 -20.48
C ALA A 69 -6.39 -6.71 -20.36
N GLY A 70 -5.23 -6.55 -19.69
CA GLY A 70 -4.32 -7.68 -19.40
C GLY A 70 -4.99 -8.77 -18.56
N ILE A 71 -5.72 -8.38 -17.50
CA ILE A 71 -6.49 -9.32 -16.67
C ILE A 71 -7.60 -10.01 -17.50
N LEU A 72 -8.43 -9.23 -18.19
CA LEU A 72 -9.55 -9.77 -18.94
C LEU A 72 -9.10 -10.70 -20.07
N LEU A 73 -8.01 -10.37 -20.74
CA LEU A 73 -7.41 -11.22 -21.77
C LEU A 73 -6.96 -12.58 -21.19
N SER A 74 -6.30 -12.54 -20.02
CA SER A 74 -5.88 -13.77 -19.34
C SER A 74 -7.08 -14.64 -18.92
N LEU A 75 -8.14 -14.03 -18.38
CA LEU A 75 -9.37 -14.74 -18.00
C LEU A 75 -10.10 -15.33 -19.21
N PHE A 76 -10.10 -14.61 -20.34
CA PHE A 76 -10.75 -15.07 -21.57
C PHE A 76 -10.05 -16.29 -22.17
N ILE A 77 -8.71 -16.28 -22.17
CA ILE A 77 -7.91 -17.35 -22.80
C ILE A 77 -7.84 -18.60 -21.92
N ASN A 78 -7.64 -18.43 -20.61
CA ASN A 78 -7.39 -19.54 -19.69
C ASN A 78 -8.64 -20.03 -18.95
N GLY A 79 -9.80 -19.40 -19.19
CA GLY A 79 -10.99 -19.62 -18.40
C GLY A 79 -10.97 -18.84 -17.08
N ALA A 80 -12.13 -18.71 -16.46
CA ALA A 80 -12.28 -17.94 -15.23
C ALA A 80 -13.18 -18.64 -14.21
N SER A 81 -12.71 -18.78 -12.97
CA SER A 81 -13.56 -19.11 -11.84
C SER A 81 -14.38 -17.89 -11.40
N LEU A 82 -15.49 -18.13 -10.71
CA LEU A 82 -16.34 -17.04 -10.16
C LEU A 82 -15.54 -16.09 -9.26
N ARG A 83 -14.60 -16.63 -8.47
CA ARG A 83 -13.72 -15.86 -7.59
C ARG A 83 -12.82 -14.89 -8.38
N GLN A 84 -12.23 -15.34 -9.50
CA GLN A 84 -11.36 -14.53 -10.33
C GLN A 84 -12.13 -13.43 -11.06
N VAL A 85 -13.32 -13.73 -11.58
CA VAL A 85 -14.21 -12.72 -12.18
C VAL A 85 -14.56 -11.64 -11.16
N TYR A 86 -14.94 -12.04 -9.97
CA TYR A 86 -15.29 -11.14 -8.90
C TYR A 86 -14.14 -10.19 -8.51
N GLN A 87 -12.93 -10.71 -8.35
CA GLN A 87 -11.75 -9.89 -8.07
C GLN A 87 -11.40 -8.94 -9.21
N SER A 88 -11.61 -9.35 -10.45
CA SER A 88 -11.42 -8.50 -11.63
C SER A 88 -12.44 -7.35 -11.67
N VAL A 89 -13.67 -7.58 -11.22
CA VAL A 89 -14.69 -6.52 -11.09
C VAL A 89 -14.24 -5.46 -10.08
N ILE A 90 -13.61 -5.86 -8.97
CA ILE A 90 -13.09 -4.89 -7.99
C ILE A 90 -11.99 -4.03 -8.61
N VAL A 91 -11.04 -4.66 -9.28
CA VAL A 91 -9.98 -3.93 -9.99
C VAL A 91 -10.57 -2.98 -11.02
N ALA A 92 -11.58 -3.41 -11.78
CA ALA A 92 -12.27 -2.57 -12.74
C ALA A 92 -12.96 -1.37 -12.07
N LEU A 93 -13.63 -1.56 -10.93
CA LEU A 93 -14.26 -0.48 -10.18
C LEU A 93 -13.25 0.51 -9.64
N LEU A 94 -12.11 0.07 -9.12
CA LEU A 94 -11.03 0.94 -8.66
C LEU A 94 -10.43 1.76 -9.82
N ILE A 95 -10.19 1.14 -10.97
CA ILE A 95 -9.72 1.84 -12.17
C ILE A 95 -10.75 2.86 -12.65
N LEU A 96 -12.03 2.49 -12.66
CA LEU A 96 -13.12 3.39 -13.03
C LEU A 96 -13.18 4.62 -12.09
N GLN A 97 -12.95 4.43 -10.78
CA GLN A 97 -12.82 5.55 -9.84
C GLN A 97 -11.67 6.48 -10.24
N ALA A 98 -10.49 5.94 -10.59
CA ALA A 98 -9.36 6.75 -11.04
C ALA A 98 -9.67 7.56 -12.32
N MET A 99 -10.50 7.01 -13.20
CA MET A 99 -10.91 7.66 -14.44
C MET A 99 -11.95 8.78 -14.21
N LEU A 100 -12.86 8.58 -13.28
CA LEU A 100 -14.02 9.43 -13.10
C LEU A 100 -13.86 10.47 -12.00
N MET A 101 -13.06 10.22 -10.97
CA MET A 101 -12.96 11.08 -9.79
C MET A 101 -12.21 12.38 -10.06
N GLN A 102 -12.93 13.48 -9.97
CA GLN A 102 -12.41 14.84 -10.00
C GLN A 102 -12.54 15.48 -8.62
N CYS A 103 -11.54 15.28 -7.78
CA CYS A 103 -11.54 15.77 -6.40
C CYS A 103 -10.88 17.14 -6.27
N GLY A 104 -11.40 17.96 -5.36
CA GLY A 104 -10.72 19.16 -4.89
C GLY A 104 -9.56 18.84 -3.94
N LEU A 105 -8.78 19.87 -3.60
CA LEU A 105 -7.67 19.69 -2.64
C LEU A 105 -8.15 19.39 -1.22
N TRP A 106 -9.35 19.81 -0.89
CA TRP A 106 -9.96 19.57 0.42
C TRP A 106 -10.22 18.07 0.60
N GLU A 107 -10.89 17.45 -0.37
CA GLU A 107 -11.24 16.03 -0.37
C GLU A 107 -9.98 15.16 -0.36
N LEU A 108 -9.02 15.45 -1.24
CA LEU A 108 -7.75 14.73 -1.29
C LEU A 108 -6.97 14.82 0.03
N SER A 109 -6.99 16.01 0.65
CA SER A 109 -6.35 16.22 1.96
C SER A 109 -7.03 15.42 3.07
N HIS A 110 -8.36 15.27 3.05
CA HIS A 110 -9.09 14.46 4.03
C HIS A 110 -8.85 12.98 3.81
N GLY A 111 -8.76 12.52 2.54
CA GLY A 111 -8.37 11.17 2.20
C GLY A 111 -7.03 10.76 2.82
N ILE A 112 -6.02 11.59 2.69
CA ILE A 112 -4.71 11.32 3.31
C ILE A 112 -4.81 11.33 4.84
N LYS A 113 -5.62 12.20 5.45
CA LYS A 113 -5.82 12.19 6.91
C LYS A 113 -6.50 10.90 7.40
N CYS A 114 -7.40 10.31 6.61
CA CYS A 114 -7.97 9.00 6.93
C CYS A 114 -6.89 7.91 6.89
N ILE A 115 -5.98 7.95 5.92
CA ILE A 115 -4.83 7.02 5.89
C ILE A 115 -3.94 7.21 7.13
N VAL A 116 -3.72 8.45 7.60
CA VAL A 116 -3.04 8.72 8.88
C VAL A 116 -3.79 8.07 10.04
N LEU A 117 -5.10 8.26 10.13
CA LEU A 117 -5.92 7.69 11.19
C LEU A 117 -5.89 6.16 11.19
N ILE A 118 -5.96 5.54 10.00
CA ILE A 118 -5.84 4.07 9.86
C ILE A 118 -4.47 3.62 10.37
N GLY A 119 -3.40 4.30 9.99
CA GLY A 119 -2.05 3.99 10.45
C GLY A 119 -1.89 4.14 11.97
N GLU A 120 -2.44 5.22 12.56
CA GLU A 120 -2.43 5.45 14.00
C GLU A 120 -3.21 4.37 14.75
N LEU A 121 -4.41 4.03 14.31
CA LEU A 121 -5.24 2.99 14.94
C LEU A 121 -4.57 1.61 14.86
N ASN A 122 -4.06 1.23 13.68
CA ASN A 122 -3.31 -0.03 13.55
C ASN A 122 -2.09 -0.06 14.48
N ALA A 123 -1.34 1.05 14.59
CA ALA A 123 -0.21 1.14 15.49
C ALA A 123 -0.60 0.97 16.96
N VAL A 124 -1.70 1.60 17.39
CA VAL A 124 -2.24 1.43 18.74
C VAL A 124 -2.60 -0.03 19.01
N PHE A 125 -3.32 -0.68 18.10
CA PHE A 125 -3.70 -2.08 18.29
C PHE A 125 -2.51 -3.05 18.28
N VAL A 126 -1.47 -2.79 17.47
CA VAL A 126 -0.22 -3.56 17.52
C VAL A 126 0.47 -3.42 18.87
N VAL A 127 0.55 -2.20 19.40
CA VAL A 127 1.14 -1.95 20.72
C VAL A 127 0.29 -2.60 21.83
N LEU A 128 -1.03 -2.51 21.76
CA LEU A 128 -1.93 -3.18 22.71
C LEU A 128 -1.76 -4.72 22.65
N GLN A 129 -1.68 -5.30 21.44
CA GLN A 129 -1.43 -6.74 21.29
C GLN A 129 -0.09 -7.15 21.89
N PHE A 130 0.96 -6.32 21.72
CA PHE A 130 2.27 -6.58 22.32
C PHE A 130 2.24 -6.52 23.85
N LEU A 131 1.54 -5.54 24.43
CA LEU A 131 1.45 -5.34 25.89
C LEU A 131 0.55 -6.37 26.57
N LEU A 132 -0.62 -6.65 25.98
CA LEU A 132 -1.66 -7.51 26.55
C LEU A 132 -1.55 -8.98 26.10
N LYS A 133 -0.74 -9.28 25.08
CA LYS A 133 -0.44 -10.64 24.60
C LYS A 133 -1.71 -11.51 24.43
N ASP A 134 -1.77 -12.59 25.19
CA ASP A 134 -2.85 -13.59 25.07
C ASP A 134 -4.22 -13.05 25.49
N SER A 135 -4.27 -12.09 26.40
CA SER A 135 -5.54 -11.43 26.78
C SER A 135 -6.15 -10.67 25.62
N PHE A 136 -5.34 -9.96 24.84
CA PHE A 136 -5.79 -9.32 23.61
C PHE A 136 -6.26 -10.35 22.58
N ASN A 137 -5.44 -11.37 22.34
CA ASN A 137 -5.73 -12.39 21.33
C ASN A 137 -6.99 -13.21 21.68
N SER A 138 -7.23 -13.51 22.96
CA SER A 138 -8.42 -14.27 23.40
C SER A 138 -9.72 -13.54 23.08
N ILE A 139 -9.72 -12.21 23.12
CA ILE A 139 -10.86 -11.37 22.72
C ILE A 139 -10.93 -11.29 21.19
N TYR A 140 -9.83 -10.94 20.53
CA TYR A 140 -9.79 -10.71 19.10
C TYR A 140 -10.13 -11.96 18.28
N TYR A 141 -9.63 -13.12 18.67
CA TYR A 141 -9.85 -14.38 17.96
C TYR A 141 -11.31 -14.82 17.91
N ARG A 142 -12.17 -14.33 18.81
CA ARG A 142 -13.61 -14.62 18.81
C ARG A 142 -14.35 -13.97 17.61
N PHE A 143 -13.74 -12.95 17.02
CA PHE A 143 -14.35 -12.21 15.90
C PHE A 143 -13.83 -12.68 14.55
N LEU A 144 -12.80 -13.51 14.49
CA LEU A 144 -12.21 -13.97 13.25
C LEU A 144 -12.97 -15.15 12.65
N SER A 145 -13.07 -15.17 11.32
CA SER A 145 -13.48 -16.37 10.58
C SER A 145 -12.47 -17.50 10.76
N ALA A 146 -12.88 -18.75 10.54
CA ALA A 146 -12.04 -19.92 10.78
C ALA A 146 -10.69 -19.85 10.02
N GLY A 147 -10.73 -19.42 8.74
CA GLY A 147 -9.53 -19.27 7.92
C GLY A 147 -8.60 -18.16 8.41
N ALA A 148 -9.18 -17.00 8.78
CA ALA A 148 -8.42 -15.87 9.31
C ALA A 148 -7.81 -16.20 10.68
N LEU A 149 -8.51 -16.97 11.51
CA LEU A 149 -8.04 -17.42 12.82
C LEU A 149 -6.80 -18.33 12.72
N ASP A 150 -6.79 -19.30 11.80
CA ASP A 150 -5.62 -20.16 11.57
C ASP A 150 -4.40 -19.35 11.15
N ILE A 151 -4.59 -18.43 10.22
CA ILE A 151 -3.55 -17.51 9.76
C ILE A 151 -3.04 -16.63 10.91
N ALA A 152 -3.93 -16.02 11.70
CA ALA A 152 -3.60 -15.16 12.82
C ALA A 152 -2.77 -15.92 13.89
N LYS A 153 -3.22 -17.12 14.27
CA LYS A 153 -2.49 -17.99 15.22
C LYS A 153 -1.11 -18.34 14.70
N THR A 154 -0.99 -18.69 13.41
CA THR A 154 0.29 -19.03 12.78
C THR A 154 1.24 -17.83 12.79
N TYR A 155 0.78 -16.62 12.52
CA TYR A 155 1.62 -15.44 12.60
C TYR A 155 2.00 -15.09 14.04
N TYR A 156 1.06 -15.16 14.96
CA TYR A 156 1.33 -14.87 16.38
C TYR A 156 2.33 -15.85 16.99
N SER A 157 2.21 -17.17 16.74
CA SER A 157 3.15 -18.17 17.21
C SER A 157 4.58 -17.94 16.69
N ARG A 158 4.68 -17.36 15.49
CA ARG A 158 5.95 -16.87 14.93
C ARG A 158 6.39 -15.52 15.51
N GLY A 159 5.64 -14.91 16.49
CA GLY A 159 5.85 -13.63 17.17
C GLY A 159 5.59 -12.40 16.30
N TYR A 160 4.76 -12.45 15.23
CA TYR A 160 4.29 -11.25 14.50
C TYR A 160 3.14 -10.60 15.26
N TYR A 161 3.19 -9.27 15.42
CA TYR A 161 2.09 -8.50 15.97
C TYR A 161 1.37 -7.79 14.83
N PHE A 162 0.07 -7.94 14.74
CA PHE A 162 -0.75 -7.46 13.62
C PHE A 162 -1.98 -6.65 14.06
N GLY A 163 -2.18 -6.47 15.39
CA GLY A 163 -3.29 -5.72 15.93
C GLY A 163 -4.64 -6.37 15.61
N VAL A 164 -5.51 -5.62 14.93
CA VAL A 164 -6.85 -6.09 14.53
C VAL A 164 -6.93 -6.55 13.07
N ASN A 165 -5.82 -6.50 12.34
CA ASN A 165 -5.73 -7.11 11.01
C ASN A 165 -4.93 -8.40 11.12
N TYR A 166 -5.52 -9.54 10.82
CA TYR A 166 -4.88 -10.86 10.96
C TYR A 166 -3.64 -11.06 10.06
N ARG A 167 -3.37 -10.12 9.14
CA ARG A 167 -2.24 -10.13 8.22
C ARG A 167 -1.20 -9.05 8.59
N PRO A 168 -0.01 -9.43 9.07
CA PRO A 168 1.01 -8.46 9.49
C PRO A 168 1.52 -7.54 8.38
N HIS A 169 1.53 -7.97 7.11
CA HIS A 169 1.99 -7.15 5.99
C HIS A 169 1.03 -6.00 5.68
N GLU A 170 -0.26 -6.24 5.75
CA GLU A 170 -1.28 -5.21 5.56
C GLU A 170 -1.20 -4.16 6.68
N THR A 171 -1.13 -4.60 7.94
CA THR A 171 -0.91 -3.72 9.09
C THR A 171 0.36 -2.87 8.93
N ALA A 172 1.48 -3.50 8.55
CA ALA A 172 2.74 -2.80 8.34
C ALA A 172 2.66 -1.79 7.19
N GLY A 173 1.93 -2.11 6.11
CA GLY A 173 1.63 -1.21 5.00
C GLY A 173 0.84 0.02 5.44
N ALA A 174 -0.27 -0.18 6.18
CA ALA A 174 -1.09 0.90 6.72
C ALA A 174 -0.28 1.85 7.59
N ILE A 175 0.51 1.30 8.51
CA ILE A 175 1.39 2.07 9.39
C ILE A 175 2.43 2.84 8.57
N SER A 176 3.04 2.23 7.54
CA SER A 176 4.05 2.87 6.69
C SER A 176 3.47 4.07 5.91
N PHE A 177 2.29 3.93 5.33
CA PHE A 177 1.59 5.03 4.67
C PHE A 177 1.21 6.12 5.66
N GLY A 178 0.75 5.76 6.86
CA GLY A 178 0.44 6.68 7.95
C GLY A 178 1.64 7.50 8.40
N ILE A 179 2.81 6.87 8.60
CA ILE A 179 4.07 7.54 8.98
C ILE A 179 4.43 8.63 7.97
N VAL A 180 4.48 8.29 6.68
CA VAL A 180 4.87 9.25 5.66
C VAL A 180 3.84 10.37 5.54
N ALA A 181 2.57 10.06 5.58
CA ALA A 181 1.50 11.06 5.52
C ALA A 181 1.55 12.06 6.68
N ILE A 182 1.74 11.58 7.92
CA ILE A 182 1.78 12.46 9.12
C ILE A 182 3.05 13.32 9.15
N LEU A 183 4.19 12.78 8.71
CA LEU A 183 5.43 13.55 8.61
C LEU A 183 5.32 14.67 7.58
N LEU A 184 4.80 14.38 6.38
CA LEU A 184 4.56 15.37 5.34
C LEU A 184 3.56 16.44 5.80
N TRP A 185 2.51 16.04 6.52
CA TRP A 185 1.54 16.97 7.08
C TRP A 185 2.17 17.85 8.18
N GLY A 186 3.03 17.29 9.03
CA GLY A 186 3.78 18.03 10.05
C GLY A 186 4.68 19.12 9.46
N ILE A 187 5.40 18.81 8.37
CA ILE A 187 6.24 19.77 7.62
C ILE A 187 5.39 20.93 7.10
N ARG A 188 4.19 20.65 6.55
CA ARG A 188 3.26 21.69 6.10
C ARG A 188 2.79 22.61 7.22
N GLN A 189 2.45 22.04 8.39
CA GLN A 189 1.97 22.83 9.53
C GLN A 189 3.03 23.80 10.05
N ARG A 190 4.30 23.38 10.08
CA ARG A 190 5.44 24.22 10.47
C ARG A 190 5.52 25.51 9.67
N LYS A 191 5.34 25.40 8.34
CA LYS A 191 5.42 26.56 7.45
C LYS A 191 4.25 27.55 7.63
N LYS A 192 3.05 27.05 8.04
CA LYS A 192 1.84 27.91 8.10
C LYS A 192 1.60 28.61 9.44
N ARG A 193 1.97 28.04 10.56
CA ARG A 193 1.47 28.50 11.87
C ARG A 193 2.51 28.84 12.91
N GLY A 194 3.78 28.56 12.71
CA GLY A 194 4.81 28.74 13.75
C GLY A 194 4.55 27.95 15.05
N LYS A 195 3.46 27.19 15.14
CA LYS A 195 2.99 26.51 16.34
C LYS A 195 3.77 25.22 16.59
N ARG A 196 4.70 25.25 17.55
CA ARG A 196 5.49 24.08 17.99
C ARG A 196 4.65 22.92 18.54
N PHE A 197 3.47 23.19 19.12
CA PHE A 197 2.67 22.17 19.83
C PHE A 197 2.06 21.11 18.90
N GLY A 198 1.42 21.49 17.78
CA GLY A 198 0.85 20.53 16.82
C GLY A 198 1.91 19.67 16.13
N GLN A 199 3.14 20.16 16.08
CA GLN A 199 4.28 19.46 15.52
C GLN A 199 4.81 18.35 16.43
N ARG A 200 4.87 18.60 17.76
CA ARG A 200 5.26 17.58 18.75
C ARG A 200 4.34 16.35 18.68
N ARG A 201 3.02 16.56 18.62
CA ARG A 201 2.05 15.48 18.52
C ARG A 201 2.30 14.60 17.28
N ASN A 202 2.54 15.21 16.13
CA ASN A 202 2.78 14.44 14.88
C ASN A 202 4.08 13.65 14.93
N TYR A 203 5.14 14.17 15.55
CA TYR A 203 6.39 13.42 15.73
C TYR A 203 6.26 12.29 16.76
N ILE A 204 5.51 12.51 17.85
CA ILE A 204 5.22 11.44 18.83
C ILE A 204 4.40 10.33 18.15
N ALA A 205 3.34 10.68 17.43
CA ALA A 205 2.52 9.71 16.70
C ALA A 205 3.35 8.94 15.67
N ALA A 206 4.22 9.62 14.91
CA ALA A 206 5.14 8.96 13.98
C ALA A 206 6.12 8.02 14.70
N GLY A 207 6.61 8.40 15.88
CA GLY A 207 7.47 7.56 16.72
C GLY A 207 6.76 6.30 17.20
N VAL A 208 5.52 6.43 17.70
CA VAL A 208 4.68 5.28 18.10
C VAL A 208 4.39 4.37 16.92
N MET A 209 4.04 4.94 15.76
CA MET A 209 3.83 4.17 14.53
C MET A 209 5.10 3.44 14.09
N MET A 210 6.28 4.07 14.23
CA MET A 210 7.56 3.42 13.90
C MET A 210 7.85 2.25 14.85
N ALA A 211 7.62 2.41 16.15
CA ALA A 211 7.75 1.33 17.13
C ALA A 211 6.79 0.18 16.81
N ALA A 212 5.53 0.50 16.50
CA ALA A 212 4.54 -0.51 16.09
C ALA A 212 4.95 -1.23 14.80
N LEU A 213 5.51 -0.50 13.81
CA LEU A 213 6.02 -1.10 12.58
C LEU A 213 7.13 -2.12 12.85
N LEU A 214 8.04 -1.82 13.78
CA LEU A 214 9.06 -2.78 14.22
C LEU A 214 8.43 -4.03 14.84
N LEU A 215 7.40 -3.88 15.66
CA LEU A 215 6.68 -4.99 16.29
C LEU A 215 5.96 -5.90 15.28
N THR A 216 5.56 -5.37 14.11
CA THR A 216 4.98 -6.22 13.05
C THR A 216 5.96 -7.25 12.50
N GLY A 217 7.28 -7.06 12.67
CA GLY A 217 8.33 -7.96 12.19
C GLY A 217 8.48 -8.01 10.66
N LYS A 218 7.79 -7.16 9.90
CA LYS A 218 7.82 -7.15 8.42
C LYS A 218 8.99 -6.32 7.87
N LYS A 219 10.18 -6.94 7.84
CA LYS A 219 11.46 -6.33 7.44
C LYS A 219 11.44 -5.78 6.01
N GLY A 220 10.81 -6.52 5.08
CA GLY A 220 10.68 -6.11 3.68
C GLY A 220 9.97 -4.76 3.53
N ILE A 221 8.86 -4.56 4.25
CA ILE A 221 8.11 -3.28 4.22
C ILE A 221 8.94 -2.14 4.80
N MET A 222 9.70 -2.38 5.89
CA MET A 222 10.59 -1.36 6.45
C MET A 222 11.70 -0.96 5.47
N ALA A 223 12.30 -1.93 4.78
CA ALA A 223 13.28 -1.66 3.74
C ALA A 223 12.66 -0.87 2.58
N CYS A 224 11.47 -1.27 2.11
CA CYS A 224 10.75 -0.55 1.05
C CYS A 224 10.39 0.88 1.46
N LEU A 225 9.94 1.09 2.71
CA LEU A 225 9.65 2.42 3.24
C LEU A 225 10.87 3.33 3.15
N LEU A 226 12.03 2.85 3.60
CA LEU A 226 13.29 3.57 3.57
C LEU A 226 13.75 3.89 2.15
N ILE A 227 13.85 2.87 1.31
CA ILE A 227 14.30 3.00 -0.08
C ILE A 227 13.39 3.96 -0.83
N SER A 228 12.06 3.84 -0.65
CA SER A 228 11.08 4.72 -1.29
C SER A 228 11.21 6.17 -0.85
N CYS A 229 11.40 6.43 0.45
CA CYS A 229 11.64 7.78 0.95
C CYS A 229 12.89 8.41 0.33
N ILE A 230 13.98 7.64 0.25
CA ILE A 230 15.23 8.09 -0.37
C ILE A 230 15.01 8.39 -1.85
N LEU A 231 14.41 7.47 -2.60
CA LEU A 231 14.16 7.65 -4.03
C LEU A 231 13.24 8.84 -4.30
N VAL A 232 12.20 9.05 -3.51
CA VAL A 232 11.33 10.24 -3.64
C VAL A 232 12.13 11.52 -3.45
N LEU A 233 13.01 11.59 -2.44
CA LEU A 233 13.86 12.75 -2.22
C LEU A 233 14.81 12.97 -3.40
N LEU A 234 15.44 11.93 -3.91
CA LEU A 234 16.36 12.00 -5.04
C LEU A 234 15.63 12.41 -6.32
N LEU A 235 14.48 11.82 -6.62
CA LEU A 235 13.73 12.09 -7.83
C LEU A 235 13.09 13.49 -7.85
N LEU A 236 12.67 14.01 -6.70
CA LEU A 236 11.98 15.30 -6.66
C LEU A 236 12.93 16.48 -6.49
N PHE A 237 14.03 16.33 -5.78
CA PHE A 237 14.83 17.46 -5.34
C PHE A 237 16.22 17.55 -5.97
N GLY A 238 16.75 16.69 -6.68
CA GLY A 238 17.94 16.68 -7.57
C GLY A 238 19.13 17.65 -7.34
N SER A 239 19.22 18.40 -6.23
CA SER A 239 20.32 19.32 -5.93
C SER A 239 21.40 18.65 -5.05
N LYS A 240 22.71 18.99 -5.28
CA LYS A 240 23.84 18.48 -4.46
C LYS A 240 23.60 18.61 -2.94
N LYS A 241 23.02 19.73 -2.50
CA LYS A 241 22.72 19.99 -1.08
C LYS A 241 21.69 19.04 -0.49
N GLN A 242 20.79 18.54 -1.32
CA GLN A 242 19.73 17.61 -0.92
C GLN A 242 20.21 16.17 -0.95
N TRP A 243 21.09 15.82 -1.90
CA TRP A 243 21.82 14.56 -1.90
C TRP A 243 22.62 14.38 -0.60
N LEU A 244 23.33 15.42 -0.14
CA LEU A 244 24.04 15.42 1.13
C LEU A 244 23.10 15.23 2.33
N LYS A 245 21.88 15.83 2.32
CA LYS A 245 20.88 15.62 3.38
C LYS A 245 20.32 14.19 3.36
N ALA A 246 19.99 13.66 2.19
CA ALA A 246 19.57 12.28 2.02
C ALA A 246 20.68 11.29 2.45
N GLY A 247 21.93 11.57 2.10
CA GLY A 247 23.08 10.78 2.53
C GLY A 247 23.29 10.79 4.05
N LYS A 248 23.14 11.95 4.70
CA LYS A 248 23.19 12.06 6.19
C LYS A 248 22.04 11.30 6.86
N MET A 249 20.85 11.35 6.28
CA MET A 249 19.69 10.60 6.76
C MET A 249 19.93 9.09 6.61
N PHE A 250 20.43 8.66 5.46
CA PHE A 250 20.80 7.27 5.21
C PHE A 250 21.89 6.78 6.18
N LEU A 251 22.93 7.58 6.40
CA LEU A 251 23.99 7.28 7.37
C LEU A 251 23.41 7.17 8.79
N GLY A 252 22.50 8.08 9.19
CA GLY A 252 21.83 8.02 10.50
C GLY A 252 21.01 6.73 10.68
N ILE A 253 20.26 6.33 9.66
CA ILE A 253 19.49 5.08 9.69
C ILE A 253 20.43 3.88 9.72
N PHE A 254 21.49 3.88 8.90
CA PHE A 254 22.51 2.82 8.89
C PHE A 254 23.18 2.67 10.26
N LEU A 255 23.51 3.76 10.93
CA LEU A 255 24.03 3.75 12.31
C LEU A 255 23.04 3.20 13.31
N VAL A 256 21.76 3.55 13.20
CA VAL A 256 20.69 2.98 14.06
C VAL A 256 20.58 1.47 13.81
N LEU A 257 20.61 1.03 12.56
CA LEU A 257 20.60 -0.41 12.24
C LEU A 257 21.84 -1.14 12.74
N LEU A 258 23.01 -0.52 12.68
CA LEU A 258 24.26 -1.06 13.25
C LEU A 258 24.17 -1.18 14.78
N VAL A 259 23.69 -0.13 15.48
CA VAL A 259 23.50 -0.16 16.93
C VAL A 259 22.47 -1.22 17.32
N MET A 260 21.36 -1.33 16.57
CA MET A 260 20.39 -2.41 16.76
C MET A 260 21.03 -3.78 16.51
N GLY A 261 21.78 -3.95 15.42
CA GLY A 261 22.51 -5.20 15.14
C GLY A 261 23.47 -5.58 16.24
N PHE A 262 24.21 -4.62 16.78
CA PHE A 262 25.10 -4.83 17.94
C PHE A 262 24.33 -5.18 19.21
N TYR A 263 23.25 -4.46 19.53
CA TYR A 263 22.38 -4.78 20.67
C TYR A 263 21.78 -6.18 20.54
N ILE A 264 21.38 -6.58 19.34
CA ILE A 264 20.87 -7.90 19.01
C ILE A 264 21.91 -8.99 19.28
N SER A 265 23.15 -8.79 18.87
CA SER A 265 24.24 -9.76 19.04
C SER A 265 24.59 -9.99 20.52
N THR A 266 24.36 -8.98 21.35
CA THR A 266 24.63 -9.04 22.82
C THR A 266 23.44 -9.56 23.65
N HIS A 267 22.19 -9.58 23.10
CA HIS A 267 20.97 -9.97 23.82
C HIS A 267 20.11 -10.96 22.99
N PRO A 268 20.62 -12.14 22.60
CA PRO A 268 19.93 -13.05 21.69
C PRO A 268 18.62 -13.64 22.27
N ASN A 269 18.47 -13.69 23.57
CA ASN A 269 17.30 -14.28 24.25
C ASN A 269 16.10 -13.33 24.37
N ASN A 270 16.19 -12.09 23.91
CA ASN A 270 15.06 -11.17 23.92
C ASN A 270 14.15 -11.44 22.72
N ALA A 271 12.86 -11.71 22.94
CA ALA A 271 11.89 -12.09 21.90
C ALA A 271 11.79 -11.08 20.75
N LEU A 272 11.96 -9.77 21.01
CA LEU A 272 12.01 -8.73 20.00
C LEU A 272 13.29 -8.80 19.16
N VAL A 273 14.37 -9.18 19.82
CA VAL A 273 15.72 -9.23 19.27
C VAL A 273 15.94 -10.53 18.49
N TYR A 274 15.38 -11.63 18.99
CA TYR A 274 15.54 -12.97 18.43
C TYR A 274 15.27 -13.04 16.91
N ARG A 275 14.28 -12.33 16.41
CA ARG A 275 13.93 -12.31 14.97
C ARG A 275 14.93 -11.57 14.09
N PHE A 276 15.47 -10.48 14.63
CA PHE A 276 16.57 -9.79 13.95
C PHE A 276 17.85 -10.63 14.04
N ALA A 277 18.08 -11.30 15.19
CA ALA A 277 19.21 -12.20 15.37
C ALA A 277 19.15 -13.39 14.40
N VAL A 278 18.00 -14.07 14.29
CA VAL A 278 17.78 -15.16 13.31
C VAL A 278 17.98 -14.65 11.87
N PHE A 279 17.56 -13.43 11.56
CA PHE A 279 17.81 -12.84 10.24
C PHE A 279 19.30 -12.67 9.97
N PHE A 280 20.06 -12.16 10.94
CA PHE A 280 21.51 -11.96 10.77
C PHE A 280 22.28 -13.31 10.81
N GLN A 281 21.82 -14.27 11.60
CA GLN A 281 22.38 -15.64 11.61
C GLN A 281 22.17 -16.33 10.27
N ASN A 282 20.97 -16.35 9.74
CA ASN A 282 20.68 -16.94 8.43
C ASN A 282 21.43 -16.20 7.29
N PHE A 283 21.69 -14.89 7.45
CA PHE A 283 22.51 -14.13 6.52
C PHE A 283 23.98 -14.58 6.53
N SER A 284 24.51 -14.91 7.70
CA SER A 284 25.90 -15.33 7.86
C SER A 284 26.13 -16.82 7.57
N SER A 285 25.10 -17.66 7.77
CA SER A 285 25.19 -19.12 7.56
C SER A 285 24.87 -19.58 6.14
N GLY A 286 24.39 -18.66 5.26
CA GLY A 286 23.96 -19.02 3.91
C GLY A 286 22.74 -19.93 3.84
N GLU A 287 22.06 -20.16 4.98
CA GLU A 287 20.81 -20.90 5.02
C GLU A 287 19.67 -20.12 4.43
N GLN A 288 18.62 -20.81 3.94
CA GLN A 288 17.51 -20.29 3.15
C GLN A 288 17.00 -18.89 3.61
N PHE A 289 17.52 -17.86 2.93
CA PHE A 289 17.23 -16.45 3.18
C PHE A 289 15.79 -16.06 2.88
N ASP A 290 15.15 -16.84 2.01
CA ASP A 290 13.94 -16.48 1.30
C ASP A 290 12.66 -17.12 1.84
N SER A 291 12.71 -17.84 2.95
CA SER A 291 11.55 -18.52 3.53
C SER A 291 10.84 -19.48 2.54
N GLY A 292 11.60 -20.11 1.63
CA GLY A 292 11.07 -21.01 0.60
C GLY A 292 10.54 -20.31 -0.68
N ARG A 293 10.73 -19.02 -0.81
CA ARG A 293 10.28 -18.25 -1.99
C ARG A 293 11.01 -18.63 -3.27
N SER A 294 12.29 -19.02 -3.19
CA SER A 294 13.05 -19.52 -4.34
C SER A 294 12.39 -20.69 -5.03
N VAL A 295 11.77 -21.59 -4.27
CA VAL A 295 10.99 -22.71 -4.82
C VAL A 295 9.80 -22.18 -5.61
N LEU A 296 9.00 -21.28 -5.03
CA LEU A 296 7.84 -20.67 -5.70
C LEU A 296 8.24 -19.88 -6.96
N TYR A 297 9.41 -19.22 -6.94
CA TYR A 297 9.94 -18.54 -8.12
C TYR A 297 10.31 -19.53 -9.23
N GLY A 298 10.95 -20.65 -8.87
CA GLY A 298 11.25 -21.73 -9.82
C GLY A 298 10.00 -22.33 -10.44
N GLU A 299 8.98 -22.59 -9.63
CA GLU A 299 7.68 -23.10 -10.08
C GLU A 299 6.96 -22.10 -11.01
N ALA A 300 6.94 -20.82 -10.64
CA ALA A 300 6.35 -19.77 -11.49
C ALA A 300 7.08 -19.63 -12.83
N LEU A 301 8.41 -19.70 -12.86
CA LEU A 301 9.19 -19.71 -14.09
C LEU A 301 8.90 -20.95 -14.94
N LEU A 302 8.80 -22.11 -14.31
CA LEU A 302 8.46 -23.36 -15.02
C LEU A 302 7.09 -23.27 -15.73
N LEU A 303 6.08 -22.76 -15.02
CA LEU A 303 4.75 -22.56 -15.57
C LEU A 303 4.75 -21.53 -16.70
N TRP A 304 5.48 -20.42 -16.53
CA TRP A 304 5.62 -19.41 -17.56
C TRP A 304 6.29 -19.96 -18.80
N HIS A 305 7.37 -20.72 -18.69
CA HIS A 305 8.06 -21.34 -19.82
C HIS A 305 7.15 -22.26 -20.65
N ARG A 306 6.14 -22.88 -20.04
CA ARG A 306 5.15 -23.70 -20.74
C ARG A 306 4.10 -22.85 -21.49
N ASN A 307 3.86 -21.60 -21.03
CA ASN A 307 2.83 -20.71 -21.55
C ASN A 307 3.33 -19.27 -21.70
N ILE A 308 4.41 -19.06 -22.45
CA ILE A 308 5.15 -17.80 -22.52
C ILE A 308 4.26 -16.59 -22.87
N PHE A 309 3.37 -16.73 -23.85
CA PHE A 309 2.59 -15.60 -24.36
C PHE A 309 1.36 -15.26 -23.52
N TRP A 310 0.66 -16.25 -22.97
CA TRP A 310 -0.65 -16.09 -22.34
C TRP A 310 -0.65 -16.37 -20.84
N GLY A 311 0.38 -17.04 -20.33
CA GLY A 311 0.46 -17.49 -18.95
C GLY A 311 -0.51 -18.62 -18.62
N VAL A 312 -0.65 -18.91 -17.34
CA VAL A 312 -1.50 -19.99 -16.84
C VAL A 312 -2.91 -19.55 -16.39
N GLY A 313 -3.18 -18.25 -16.44
CA GLY A 313 -4.44 -17.64 -16.02
C GLY A 313 -4.29 -16.74 -14.78
N TRP A 314 -5.00 -15.61 -14.80
CA TRP A 314 -5.03 -14.66 -13.71
C TRP A 314 -5.45 -15.34 -12.39
N ARG A 315 -4.59 -15.25 -11.35
CA ARG A 315 -4.75 -15.88 -10.04
C ARG A 315 -4.88 -17.41 -10.05
N HIS A 316 -4.40 -18.09 -11.07
CA HIS A 316 -4.35 -19.56 -11.11
C HIS A 316 -3.11 -20.14 -10.43
N PHE A 317 -2.04 -19.38 -10.24
CA PHE A 317 -0.83 -19.90 -9.61
C PHE A 317 -1.11 -20.51 -8.24
N ALA A 318 -1.95 -19.86 -7.43
CA ALA A 318 -2.29 -20.35 -6.10
C ALA A 318 -2.94 -21.75 -6.13
N ASP A 319 -3.83 -22.01 -7.08
CA ASP A 319 -4.49 -23.32 -7.24
C ASP A 319 -3.50 -24.36 -7.82
N LEU A 320 -2.64 -23.94 -8.75
CA LEU A 320 -1.60 -24.79 -9.35
C LEU A 320 -0.51 -25.15 -8.34
N SER A 321 -0.23 -24.29 -7.36
CA SER A 321 0.73 -24.60 -6.28
C SER A 321 0.33 -25.87 -5.52
N VAL A 322 -0.95 -26.10 -5.32
CA VAL A 322 -1.47 -27.32 -4.68
C VAL A 322 -1.62 -28.46 -5.69
N SER A 323 -2.29 -28.22 -6.82
CA SER A 323 -2.69 -29.28 -7.74
C SER A 323 -1.54 -29.85 -8.59
N VAL A 324 -0.54 -29.04 -8.93
CA VAL A 324 0.60 -29.43 -9.77
C VAL A 324 1.86 -29.71 -8.94
N PHE A 325 2.14 -28.85 -7.95
CA PHE A 325 3.37 -28.95 -7.16
C PHE A 325 3.18 -29.63 -5.81
N GLY A 326 1.94 -29.95 -5.41
CA GLY A 326 1.63 -30.74 -4.22
C GLY A 326 1.85 -30.00 -2.90
N HIS A 327 1.84 -28.65 -2.89
CA HIS A 327 1.92 -27.90 -1.64
C HIS A 327 0.70 -28.17 -0.75
N PRO A 328 0.86 -28.25 0.57
CA PRO A 328 -0.24 -28.54 1.50
C PRO A 328 -1.27 -27.42 1.61
N LYS A 329 -0.92 -26.21 1.17
CA LYS A 329 -1.77 -25.00 1.15
C LYS A 329 -1.48 -24.18 -0.10
N THR A 330 -2.43 -23.37 -0.51
CA THR A 330 -2.25 -22.41 -1.61
C THR A 330 -1.17 -21.38 -1.29
N HIS A 331 -0.28 -21.14 -2.24
CA HIS A 331 0.79 -20.15 -2.15
C HIS A 331 0.70 -19.16 -3.31
N GLU A 332 0.92 -17.88 -3.04
CA GLU A 332 1.19 -16.87 -4.07
C GLU A 332 2.70 -16.82 -4.33
N VAL A 333 3.10 -16.25 -5.46
CA VAL A 333 4.53 -16.15 -5.82
C VAL A 333 5.27 -15.21 -4.87
N ASN A 334 4.58 -14.24 -4.24
CA ASN A 334 5.14 -13.17 -3.41
C ASN A 334 6.19 -12.32 -4.15
N LEU A 335 5.99 -12.11 -5.43
CA LEU A 335 6.73 -11.22 -6.31
C LEU A 335 5.82 -10.86 -7.49
N ASP A 336 5.15 -9.70 -7.42
CA ASP A 336 4.13 -9.27 -8.40
C ASP A 336 4.56 -9.46 -9.85
N TYR A 337 5.79 -9.05 -10.17
CA TYR A 337 6.24 -9.04 -11.56
C TYR A 337 6.41 -10.44 -12.15
N LEU A 338 6.88 -11.37 -11.34
CA LEU A 338 6.97 -12.77 -11.75
C LEU A 338 5.59 -13.43 -11.78
N GLN A 339 4.72 -13.08 -10.84
CA GLN A 339 3.35 -13.56 -10.80
C GLN A 339 2.56 -13.07 -12.02
N PHE A 340 2.65 -11.78 -12.37
CA PHE A 340 2.07 -11.25 -13.61
C PHE A 340 2.58 -12.01 -14.83
N LEU A 341 3.89 -12.24 -14.91
CA LEU A 341 4.50 -12.94 -16.03
C LEU A 341 4.03 -14.40 -16.13
N CYS A 342 3.99 -15.11 -15.00
CA CYS A 342 3.51 -16.48 -14.91
C CYS A 342 2.03 -16.61 -15.29
N GLU A 343 1.18 -15.75 -14.71
CA GLU A 343 -0.27 -15.86 -14.81
C GLU A 343 -0.85 -15.28 -16.10
N THR A 344 -0.25 -14.20 -16.63
CA THR A 344 -0.79 -13.49 -17.80
C THR A 344 0.11 -13.54 -19.03
N GLY A 345 1.26 -14.22 -18.92
CA GLY A 345 2.26 -14.29 -19.96
C GLY A 345 2.88 -12.94 -20.30
N ILE A 346 3.75 -12.88 -21.30
CA ILE A 346 4.40 -11.65 -21.73
C ILE A 346 3.39 -10.60 -22.24
N THR A 347 2.29 -11.05 -22.84
CA THR A 347 1.25 -10.17 -23.38
C THR A 347 0.52 -9.43 -22.27
N GLY A 348 -0.04 -10.15 -21.29
CA GLY A 348 -0.72 -9.54 -20.15
C GLY A 348 0.24 -8.77 -19.24
N PHE A 349 1.44 -9.31 -18.99
CA PHE A 349 2.49 -8.61 -18.27
C PHE A 349 2.77 -7.22 -18.86
N THR A 350 2.96 -7.15 -20.18
CA THR A 350 3.22 -5.88 -20.86
C THR A 350 2.05 -4.91 -20.72
N LEU A 351 0.81 -5.39 -20.92
CA LEU A 351 -0.40 -4.58 -20.76
C LEU A 351 -0.57 -4.06 -19.32
N MET A 352 -0.16 -4.81 -18.31
CA MET A 352 -0.25 -4.41 -16.90
C MET A 352 0.90 -3.50 -16.48
N MET A 353 2.11 -3.72 -16.98
CA MET A 353 3.29 -2.91 -16.60
C MET A 353 3.31 -1.53 -17.25
N ILE A 354 2.86 -1.39 -18.49
CA ILE A 354 2.82 -0.09 -19.19
C ILE A 354 2.09 0.99 -18.36
N PRO A 355 0.83 0.78 -17.91
CA PRO A 355 0.13 1.79 -17.11
C PRO A 355 0.83 2.11 -15.80
N ILE A 356 1.40 1.11 -15.10
CA ILE A 356 2.14 1.32 -13.86
C ILE A 356 3.33 2.26 -14.11
N LEU A 357 4.18 1.96 -15.11
CA LEU A 357 5.35 2.76 -15.46
C LEU A 357 4.96 4.18 -15.92
N VAL A 358 3.91 4.31 -16.72
CA VAL A 358 3.40 5.61 -17.17
C VAL A 358 2.92 6.46 -15.99
N MET A 359 2.18 5.84 -15.05
CA MET A 359 1.67 6.56 -13.87
C MET A 359 2.80 6.99 -12.93
N VAL A 360 3.80 6.15 -12.69
CA VAL A 360 4.99 6.52 -11.89
C VAL A 360 5.78 7.65 -12.55
N ARG A 361 6.06 7.54 -13.86
CA ARG A 361 6.73 8.62 -14.62
C ARG A 361 5.95 9.94 -14.48
N ARG A 362 4.63 9.87 -14.57
CA ARG A 362 3.77 11.04 -14.41
C ARG A 362 3.80 11.58 -12.98
N ALA A 363 3.78 10.72 -11.97
CA ALA A 363 3.86 11.13 -10.58
C ALA A 363 5.16 11.91 -10.31
N VAL A 364 6.29 11.39 -10.77
CA VAL A 364 7.60 12.07 -10.66
C VAL A 364 7.59 13.41 -11.41
N PHE A 365 7.03 13.45 -12.62
CA PHE A 365 6.92 14.68 -13.39
C PHE A 365 6.10 15.76 -12.67
N VAL A 366 4.90 15.40 -12.17
CA VAL A 366 4.02 16.29 -11.41
C VAL A 366 4.70 16.71 -10.10
N GLY A 367 5.37 15.82 -9.42
CA GLY A 367 6.15 16.10 -8.22
C GLY A 367 7.23 17.15 -8.47
N ARG A 368 8.04 16.98 -9.52
CA ARG A 368 9.08 17.96 -9.92
C ARG A 368 8.47 19.32 -10.32
N MET A 369 7.36 19.30 -11.04
CA MET A 369 6.64 20.54 -11.37
C MET A 369 6.16 21.27 -10.12
N THR A 370 5.65 20.51 -9.15
CA THR A 370 5.15 21.05 -7.88
C THR A 370 6.27 21.69 -7.07
N VAL A 371 7.45 21.07 -7.00
CA VAL A 371 8.65 21.63 -6.33
C VAL A 371 9.08 22.93 -6.97
N ARG A 372 9.12 22.98 -8.30
CA ARG A 372 9.68 24.14 -9.05
C ARG A 372 8.72 25.32 -9.16
N ARG A 373 7.42 25.10 -9.19
CA ARG A 373 6.44 26.07 -9.64
C ARG A 373 5.38 26.45 -8.63
N THR A 374 5.19 25.66 -7.59
CA THR A 374 4.10 25.86 -6.65
C THR A 374 4.65 26.24 -5.30
N ARG A 375 4.41 27.51 -4.87
CA ARG A 375 4.66 27.93 -3.49
C ARG A 375 3.54 27.47 -2.53
N GLU A 376 2.48 26.82 -3.06
CA GLU A 376 1.36 26.33 -2.25
C GLU A 376 1.73 25.03 -1.54
N ASP A 377 2.13 25.13 -0.29
CA ASP A 377 2.43 24.00 0.57
C ASP A 377 1.28 22.98 0.67
N ALA A 378 0.03 23.44 0.42
CA ALA A 378 -1.15 22.60 0.41
C ALA A 378 -1.15 21.53 -0.69
N ILE A 379 -0.56 21.80 -1.84
CA ILE A 379 -0.46 20.86 -2.96
C ILE A 379 0.79 19.99 -2.80
N GLN A 380 1.89 20.58 -2.32
CA GLN A 380 3.18 19.88 -2.24
C GLN A 380 3.10 18.59 -1.43
N TRP A 381 2.56 18.65 -0.19
CA TRP A 381 2.54 17.47 0.66
C TRP A 381 1.62 16.36 0.13
N ILE A 382 0.48 16.72 -0.51
CA ILE A 382 -0.46 15.79 -1.13
C ILE A 382 0.22 15.06 -2.31
N VAL A 383 0.91 15.81 -3.17
CA VAL A 383 1.63 15.25 -4.31
C VAL A 383 2.81 14.39 -3.87
N PHE A 384 3.57 14.82 -2.86
CA PHE A 384 4.71 14.05 -2.35
C PHE A 384 4.25 12.71 -1.76
N PHE A 385 3.13 12.71 -1.03
CA PHE A 385 2.52 11.47 -0.56
C PHE A 385 2.17 10.54 -1.72
N ALA A 386 1.52 11.05 -2.77
CA ALA A 386 1.15 10.24 -3.92
C ALA A 386 2.37 9.68 -4.68
N VAL A 387 3.43 10.49 -4.86
CA VAL A 387 4.69 10.01 -5.46
C VAL A 387 5.32 8.92 -4.61
N PHE A 388 5.31 9.10 -3.28
CA PHE A 388 5.80 8.08 -2.36
C PHE A 388 5.02 6.77 -2.50
N VAL A 389 3.69 6.81 -2.48
CA VAL A 389 2.85 5.61 -2.62
C VAL A 389 3.18 4.85 -3.91
N GLN A 390 3.31 5.54 -5.05
CA GLN A 390 3.60 4.87 -6.32
C GLN A 390 4.98 4.23 -6.34
N ILE A 391 5.99 4.91 -5.82
CA ILE A 391 7.36 4.36 -5.75
C ILE A 391 7.41 3.21 -4.75
N PHE A 392 6.77 3.36 -3.59
CA PHE A 392 6.70 2.31 -2.57
C PHE A 392 6.04 1.04 -3.12
N THR A 393 4.88 1.16 -3.77
CA THR A 393 4.16 0.01 -4.32
C THR A 393 4.99 -0.71 -5.40
N MET A 394 5.68 0.05 -6.28
CA MET A 394 6.59 -0.55 -7.24
C MET A 394 7.74 -1.32 -6.60
N ILE A 395 8.38 -0.75 -5.58
CA ILE A 395 9.52 -1.41 -4.91
C ILE A 395 9.02 -2.63 -4.14
N TYR A 396 7.87 -2.49 -3.47
CA TYR A 396 7.29 -3.56 -2.67
C TYR A 396 6.84 -4.75 -3.54
N GLY A 397 6.43 -4.52 -4.80
CA GLY A 397 6.14 -5.57 -5.77
C GLY A 397 7.31 -6.49 -6.13
N PHE A 398 8.57 -6.13 -5.77
CA PHE A 398 9.73 -7.04 -5.85
C PHE A 398 9.88 -7.97 -4.63
N ILE A 399 9.07 -7.76 -3.59
CA ILE A 399 9.20 -8.49 -2.31
C ILE A 399 7.91 -9.22 -1.94
N GLU A 400 6.78 -8.68 -2.33
CA GLU A 400 5.41 -9.17 -2.07
C GLU A 400 4.53 -8.82 -3.28
N ASP A 401 3.23 -9.00 -3.14
CA ASP A 401 2.21 -8.86 -4.20
C ASP A 401 1.23 -7.67 -3.98
N PRO A 402 1.71 -6.42 -3.81
CA PRO A 402 0.84 -5.27 -3.55
C PRO A 402 -0.15 -4.94 -4.68
N PHE A 403 0.09 -5.35 -5.91
CA PHE A 403 -0.85 -5.15 -7.01
C PHE A 403 -1.96 -6.20 -7.06
N TYR A 404 -1.78 -7.34 -6.40
CA TYR A 404 -2.81 -8.36 -6.17
C TYR A 404 -3.60 -8.10 -4.88
N ASP A 405 -2.99 -7.41 -3.92
CA ASP A 405 -3.63 -7.02 -2.67
C ASP A 405 -4.53 -5.79 -2.90
N VAL A 406 -5.84 -5.96 -2.67
CA VAL A 406 -6.84 -4.91 -2.92
C VAL A 406 -6.60 -3.67 -2.06
N MET A 407 -6.07 -3.83 -0.84
CA MET A 407 -5.80 -2.68 0.04
C MET A 407 -4.65 -1.84 -0.48
N PHE A 408 -3.51 -2.44 -0.82
CA PHE A 408 -2.39 -1.73 -1.42
C PHE A 408 -2.77 -1.13 -2.76
N PHE A 409 -3.49 -1.89 -3.59
CA PHE A 409 -3.95 -1.42 -4.89
C PHE A 409 -4.91 -0.23 -4.77
N SER A 410 -5.81 -0.22 -3.78
CA SER A 410 -6.72 0.92 -3.54
C SER A 410 -5.96 2.20 -3.18
N VAL A 411 -4.92 2.12 -2.34
CA VAL A 411 -4.07 3.26 -2.00
C VAL A 411 -3.24 3.71 -3.22
N TYR A 412 -2.77 2.76 -4.05
CA TYR A 412 -2.11 3.06 -5.32
C TYR A 412 -3.05 3.83 -6.27
N ILE A 413 -4.28 3.37 -6.46
CA ILE A 413 -5.31 4.04 -7.27
C ILE A 413 -5.64 5.43 -6.71
N PHE A 414 -5.75 5.58 -5.40
CA PHE A 414 -5.94 6.89 -4.77
C PHE A 414 -4.77 7.83 -5.08
N SER A 415 -3.54 7.32 -5.10
CA SER A 415 -2.37 8.11 -5.51
C SER A 415 -2.46 8.57 -6.97
N CYS A 416 -2.98 7.73 -7.87
CA CYS A 416 -3.24 8.10 -9.27
C CYS A 416 -4.27 9.23 -9.39
N ILE A 417 -5.35 9.17 -8.60
CA ILE A 417 -6.36 10.24 -8.51
C ILE A 417 -5.72 11.56 -8.05
N ILE A 418 -4.88 11.52 -7.02
CA ILE A 418 -4.15 12.70 -6.53
C ILE A 418 -3.32 13.32 -7.65
N ILE A 419 -2.49 12.53 -8.32
CA ILE A 419 -1.57 13.00 -9.38
C ILE A 419 -2.33 13.62 -10.54
N ASN A 420 -3.43 13.01 -10.98
CA ASN A 420 -4.25 13.52 -12.06
C ASN A 420 -4.91 14.87 -11.71
N ASN A 421 -5.47 14.99 -10.50
CA ASN A 421 -6.10 16.21 -10.02
C ASN A 421 -5.06 17.34 -9.81
N ALA A 422 -3.89 17.03 -9.26
CA ALA A 422 -2.80 18.00 -9.10
C ALA A 422 -2.28 18.51 -10.47
N TYR A 423 -2.08 17.61 -11.43
CA TYR A 423 -1.66 17.98 -12.79
C TYR A 423 -2.62 18.95 -13.45
N ARG A 424 -3.94 18.68 -13.40
CA ARG A 424 -4.97 19.60 -13.93
C ARG A 424 -4.91 20.97 -13.28
N LYS A 425 -4.78 21.04 -11.96
CA LYS A 425 -4.71 22.31 -11.24
C LYS A 425 -3.48 23.13 -11.62
N ILE A 426 -2.33 22.48 -11.76
CA ILE A 426 -1.08 23.14 -12.17
C ILE A 426 -1.19 23.66 -13.62
N ARG A 427 -1.82 22.89 -14.51
CA ARG A 427 -2.00 23.27 -15.93
C ARG A 427 -2.96 24.45 -16.10
N ARG A 428 -4.11 24.44 -15.39
CA ARG A 428 -5.09 25.55 -15.44
C ARG A 428 -4.49 26.87 -14.98
N LYS A 429 -3.60 26.89 -13.98
CA LYS A 429 -2.91 28.12 -13.56
C LYS A 429 -1.96 28.69 -14.62
N LYS A 430 -1.65 27.95 -15.67
CA LYS A 430 -0.79 28.39 -16.78
C LYS A 430 -1.53 28.98 -17.98
N GLY A 431 -2.86 29.04 -17.98
CA GLY A 431 -3.64 29.43 -19.14
C GLY A 431 -3.53 28.46 -20.33
N MET A 432 -3.05 27.24 -20.12
CA MET A 432 -2.91 26.21 -21.15
C MET A 432 -4.09 25.21 -21.07
N GLY A 433 -5.29 25.69 -20.85
CA GLY A 433 -6.52 24.91 -20.79
C GLY A 433 -7.28 24.90 -22.09
#